data_d8afe7b21f75f721734a968733fd72ed
#
_entry.id   d8afe7b21f75f721734a968733fd72ed
#
_cell.length_a   1.000
_cell.length_b   1.000
_cell.length_c   1.000
_cell.angle_alpha   90.00
_cell.angle_beta   90.00
_cell.angle_gamma   90.00
#
_symmetry.space_group_name_H-M   'P 1'
#
loop_
_entity.id
_entity.type
_entity.pdbx_description
1 polymer ?
#
loop_
_entity_poly.entity_id
_entity_poly.type
_entity_poly.pdbx_seq_one_letter_code
_entity_poly.pdbx_strand_id
1 'polypeptide(L)'
;VCFLLLAICACVGCTDFKQSRRNGVIAEYHGETITQVEIDALTANLSAEDSVRVAEQYIRQWATNLLVWEKAKSLNSKEIEKKVADYQRSLCLHEWEQRVVRQKMPQHVEDSMILAFYENNQSHFILRDPILKGLILIIPNGAPNMDKLRKYVTDPAKEENIEWIEKYAYQYATGYELFLEGWKTSDQLLQRIPIDKITFHKQLKQTKQIEIQDSINTYVLQVIDVYHAGDYKPLDYA
;
A
#
# COMPACT_ATOMS: atom_id res chain seq x y z
N VAL A 1 -73.43 -11.05 44.44
CA VAL A 1 -72.32 -11.82 43.91
C VAL A 1 -72.09 -11.39 42.46
N CYS A 2 -71.47 -10.23 42.21
CA CYS A 2 -71.07 -9.84 40.86
C CYS A 2 -70.22 -8.53 40.91
N PHE A 3 -69.04 -8.60 41.47
CA PHE A 3 -68.07 -7.49 41.39
C PHE A 3 -66.71 -8.03 41.77
N LEU A 4 -66.02 -8.68 40.82
CA LEU A 4 -64.59 -8.97 40.94
C LEU A 4 -64.00 -9.59 39.65
N LEU A 5 -63.98 -8.85 38.54
CA LEU A 5 -63.29 -9.27 37.34
C LEU A 5 -63.07 -8.09 36.38
N LEU A 6 -62.33 -7.07 36.85
CA LEU A 6 -61.92 -5.96 35.96
C LEU A 6 -60.71 -5.21 36.51
N ALA A 7 -59.59 -5.92 36.73
CA ALA A 7 -58.34 -5.27 37.09
C ALA A 7 -57.10 -6.13 36.78
N ILE A 8 -57.00 -6.73 35.60
CA ILE A 8 -55.73 -7.32 35.12
C ILE A 8 -55.66 -7.13 33.61
N CYS A 9 -55.37 -5.93 33.14
CA CYS A 9 -54.95 -5.67 31.78
C CYS A 9 -54.25 -4.31 31.62
N ALA A 10 -53.28 -4.00 32.48
CA ALA A 10 -52.53 -2.75 32.36
C ALA A 10 -51.05 -2.86 32.80
N CYS A 11 -50.38 -3.99 32.56
CA CYS A 11 -48.95 -4.12 32.92
C CYS A 11 -48.07 -4.83 31.92
N VAL A 12 -48.39 -4.85 30.62
CA VAL A 12 -47.54 -5.51 29.64
C VAL A 12 -46.82 -4.53 28.67
N GLY A 13 -47.06 -3.22 28.79
CA GLY A 13 -46.51 -2.23 27.85
C GLY A 13 -45.24 -1.48 28.28
N CYS A 14 -44.65 -1.73 29.44
CA CYS A 14 -43.56 -0.87 29.96
C CYS A 14 -42.22 -1.55 30.22
N THR A 15 -42.01 -2.79 29.85
CA THR A 15 -40.75 -3.48 30.11
C THR A 15 -39.69 -3.28 29.05
N ASP A 16 -40.06 -3.12 27.80
CA ASP A 16 -39.07 -2.98 26.74
C ASP A 16 -38.38 -1.60 26.69
N PHE A 17 -39.10 -0.55 27.03
CA PHE A 17 -38.53 0.82 26.98
C PHE A 17 -37.49 1.07 28.12
N LYS A 18 -37.57 0.35 29.25
CA LYS A 18 -36.59 0.45 30.34
C LYS A 18 -35.33 -0.37 30.09
N GLN A 19 -35.39 -1.41 29.26
CA GLN A 19 -34.24 -2.26 28.95
C GLN A 19 -33.34 -1.60 27.89
N SER A 20 -33.92 -0.87 26.95
CA SER A 20 -33.18 -0.09 25.90
C SER A 20 -32.27 0.97 26.52
N ARG A 21 -32.69 1.65 27.59
CA ARG A 21 -31.84 2.65 28.30
C ARG A 21 -30.65 2.05 29.05
N ARG A 22 -30.66 0.75 29.37
CA ARG A 22 -29.55 0.08 30.07
C ARG A 22 -28.38 -0.29 29.15
N ASN A 23 -28.61 -0.36 27.84
CA ASN A 23 -27.61 -0.78 26.83
C ASN A 23 -26.98 0.39 26.07
N GLY A 24 -27.18 1.65 26.50
CA GLY A 24 -26.65 2.83 25.80
C GLY A 24 -27.23 3.03 24.40
N VAL A 25 -28.45 2.54 24.14
CA VAL A 25 -29.16 2.75 22.86
C VAL A 25 -29.61 4.20 22.76
N ILE A 26 -29.21 4.88 21.69
CA ILE A 26 -29.55 6.28 21.40
C ILE A 26 -30.79 6.38 20.52
N ALA A 27 -30.88 5.49 19.52
CA ALA A 27 -32.00 5.41 18.60
C ALA A 27 -32.31 3.95 18.29
N GLU A 28 -33.60 3.66 18.07
CA GLU A 28 -34.11 2.34 17.72
C GLU A 28 -35.23 2.46 16.69
N TYR A 29 -35.20 1.60 15.69
CA TYR A 29 -36.26 1.48 14.70
C TYR A 29 -36.37 0.04 14.22
N HIS A 30 -37.52 -0.62 14.43
CA HIS A 30 -37.81 -2.00 14.00
C HIS A 30 -36.75 -3.03 14.43
N GLY A 31 -36.13 -2.86 15.63
CA GLY A 31 -35.11 -3.75 16.18
C GLY A 31 -33.68 -3.40 15.78
N GLU A 32 -33.51 -2.49 14.84
CA GLU A 32 -32.22 -1.90 14.52
C GLU A 32 -31.90 -0.76 15.50
N THR A 33 -30.69 -0.73 16.03
CA THR A 33 -30.32 0.23 17.08
C THR A 33 -29.03 0.95 16.74
N ILE A 34 -28.91 2.20 17.19
CA ILE A 34 -27.64 2.92 17.35
C ILE A 34 -27.31 3.02 18.82
N THR A 35 -26.09 2.67 19.17
CA THR A 35 -25.60 2.73 20.54
C THR A 35 -24.71 3.94 20.76
N GLN A 36 -24.57 4.34 22.05
CA GLN A 36 -23.63 5.39 22.46
C GLN A 36 -22.19 5.03 22.09
N VAL A 37 -21.83 3.75 22.22
CA VAL A 37 -20.47 3.24 21.89
C VAL A 37 -20.13 3.48 20.42
N GLU A 38 -21.08 3.30 19.51
CA GLU A 38 -20.88 3.57 18.07
C GLU A 38 -20.65 5.05 17.81
N ILE A 39 -21.43 5.91 18.46
CA ILE A 39 -21.26 7.37 18.33
C ILE A 39 -19.94 7.82 18.95
N ASP A 40 -19.58 7.32 20.13
CA ASP A 40 -18.30 7.67 20.77
C ASP A 40 -17.10 7.23 19.92
N ALA A 41 -17.16 6.06 19.30
CA ALA A 41 -16.12 5.59 18.40
C ALA A 41 -15.99 6.47 17.14
N LEU A 42 -17.13 6.92 16.59
CA LEU A 42 -17.17 7.79 15.41
C LEU A 42 -16.62 9.20 15.70
N THR A 43 -16.77 9.68 16.94
CA THR A 43 -16.46 11.06 17.34
C THR A 43 -15.20 11.19 18.20
N ALA A 44 -14.48 10.10 18.47
CA ALA A 44 -13.37 10.00 19.42
C ALA A 44 -12.25 11.05 19.26
N ASN A 45 -12.03 11.54 18.02
CA ASN A 45 -10.94 12.47 17.70
C ASN A 45 -11.45 13.84 17.25
N LEU A 46 -12.70 14.18 17.55
CA LEU A 46 -13.33 15.43 17.12
C LEU A 46 -13.48 16.42 18.26
N SER A 47 -13.64 17.70 17.94
CA SER A 47 -14.05 18.73 18.90
C SER A 47 -15.47 18.45 19.40
N ALA A 48 -15.84 19.02 20.56
CA ALA A 48 -17.19 18.84 21.12
C ALA A 48 -18.30 19.29 20.16
N GLU A 49 -18.09 20.40 19.44
CA GLU A 49 -19.04 20.92 18.47
C GLU A 49 -19.14 20.04 17.23
N ASP A 50 -18.00 19.58 16.70
CA ASP A 50 -17.97 18.66 15.57
C ASP A 50 -18.55 17.30 15.91
N SER A 51 -18.32 16.82 17.13
CA SER A 51 -18.88 15.54 17.64
C SER A 51 -20.41 15.54 17.59
N VAL A 52 -21.04 16.61 18.05
CA VAL A 52 -22.51 16.76 18.02
C VAL A 52 -22.99 16.76 16.56
N ARG A 53 -22.37 17.57 15.70
CA ARG A 53 -22.75 17.67 14.29
C ARG A 53 -22.62 16.35 13.53
N VAL A 54 -21.53 15.63 13.74
CA VAL A 54 -21.26 14.31 13.11
C VAL A 54 -22.23 13.27 13.64
N ALA A 55 -22.49 13.24 14.95
CA ALA A 55 -23.46 12.33 15.55
C ALA A 55 -24.87 12.53 14.98
N GLU A 56 -25.34 13.79 14.91
CA GLU A 56 -26.65 14.10 14.32
C GLU A 56 -26.73 13.68 12.84
N GLN A 57 -25.70 13.95 12.06
CA GLN A 57 -25.65 13.58 10.65
C GLN A 57 -25.69 12.06 10.49
N TYR A 58 -24.94 11.34 11.30
CA TYR A 58 -24.92 9.87 11.31
C TYR A 58 -26.28 9.29 11.63
N ILE A 59 -26.93 9.75 12.69
CA ILE A 59 -28.27 9.28 13.10
C ILE A 59 -29.30 9.58 12.00
N ARG A 60 -29.26 10.76 11.38
CA ARG A 60 -30.15 11.10 10.25
C ARG A 60 -29.94 10.19 9.06
N GLN A 61 -28.67 9.94 8.69
CA GLN A 61 -28.35 9.06 7.58
C GLN A 61 -28.79 7.62 7.85
N TRP A 62 -28.55 7.13 9.06
CA TRP A 62 -29.00 5.81 9.49
C TRP A 62 -30.55 5.67 9.39
N ALA A 63 -31.28 6.62 9.97
CA ALA A 63 -32.74 6.60 9.90
C ALA A 63 -33.25 6.67 8.46
N THR A 64 -32.65 7.52 7.64
CA THR A 64 -32.99 7.60 6.20
C THR A 64 -32.73 6.29 5.49
N ASN A 65 -31.59 5.66 5.73
CA ASN A 65 -31.24 4.38 5.11
C ASN A 65 -32.23 3.27 5.52
N LEU A 66 -32.66 3.22 6.78
CA LEU A 66 -33.65 2.26 7.24
C LEU A 66 -35.02 2.45 6.56
N LEU A 67 -35.47 3.69 6.49
CA LEU A 67 -36.76 4.01 5.84
C LEU A 67 -36.72 3.69 4.33
N VAL A 68 -35.62 4.01 3.65
CA VAL A 68 -35.40 3.66 2.24
C VAL A 68 -35.34 2.14 2.08
N TRP A 69 -34.61 1.44 2.94
CA TRP A 69 -34.52 -0.01 2.93
C TRP A 69 -35.89 -0.66 3.12
N GLU A 70 -36.70 -0.16 4.04
CA GLU A 70 -38.05 -0.68 4.27
C GLU A 70 -38.92 -0.60 3.02
N LYS A 71 -38.78 0.47 2.23
CA LYS A 71 -39.45 0.59 0.95
C LYS A 71 -38.80 -0.31 -0.11
N ALA A 72 -37.47 -0.35 -0.17
CA ALA A 72 -36.72 -1.10 -1.16
C ALA A 72 -36.86 -2.63 -1.01
N LYS A 73 -36.95 -3.16 0.23
CA LYS A 73 -37.11 -4.61 0.46
C LYS A 73 -38.37 -5.20 -0.17
N SER A 74 -39.39 -4.37 -0.41
CA SER A 74 -40.61 -4.80 -1.14
C SER A 74 -40.36 -5.06 -2.63
N LEU A 75 -39.22 -4.55 -3.17
CA LEU A 75 -38.78 -4.78 -4.55
C LEU A 75 -38.08 -6.13 -4.72
N ASN A 76 -38.07 -6.98 -3.68
CA ASN A 76 -37.37 -8.26 -3.72
C ASN A 76 -37.91 -9.11 -4.90
N SER A 77 -37.15 -9.17 -5.96
CA SER A 77 -37.49 -9.88 -7.20
C SER A 77 -36.65 -11.15 -7.30
N LYS A 78 -37.10 -12.12 -8.08
CA LYS A 78 -36.35 -13.33 -8.43
C LYS A 78 -34.92 -13.00 -8.96
N GLU A 79 -34.78 -11.83 -9.58
CA GLU A 79 -33.51 -11.37 -10.09
C GLU A 79 -32.55 -10.99 -8.95
N ILE A 80 -33.04 -10.32 -7.90
CA ILE A 80 -32.23 -9.97 -6.71
C ILE A 80 -31.84 -11.25 -5.95
N GLU A 81 -32.79 -12.17 -5.76
CA GLU A 81 -32.51 -13.47 -5.13
C GLU A 81 -31.43 -14.25 -5.87
N LYS A 82 -31.48 -14.26 -7.21
CA LYS A 82 -30.45 -14.89 -8.04
C LYS A 82 -29.08 -14.22 -7.84
N LYS A 83 -29.02 -12.89 -7.89
CA LYS A 83 -27.77 -12.12 -7.67
C LYS A 83 -27.17 -12.40 -6.29
N VAL A 84 -28.01 -12.47 -5.26
CA VAL A 84 -27.57 -12.79 -3.89
C VAL A 84 -27.02 -14.21 -3.83
N ALA A 85 -27.70 -15.19 -4.42
CA ALA A 85 -27.24 -16.57 -4.45
C ALA A 85 -25.92 -16.74 -5.24
N ASP A 86 -25.77 -16.06 -6.37
CA ASP A 86 -24.54 -16.07 -7.17
C ASP A 86 -23.39 -15.42 -6.41
N TYR A 87 -23.62 -14.31 -5.72
CA TYR A 87 -22.62 -13.65 -4.87
C TYR A 87 -22.21 -14.51 -3.68
N GLN A 88 -23.19 -15.12 -2.99
CA GLN A 88 -22.92 -16.06 -1.88
C GLN A 88 -22.04 -17.23 -2.35
N ARG A 89 -22.36 -17.80 -3.52
CA ARG A 89 -21.54 -18.89 -4.10
C ARG A 89 -20.12 -18.44 -4.35
N SER A 90 -19.94 -17.26 -4.96
CA SER A 90 -18.60 -16.70 -5.24
C SER A 90 -17.80 -16.48 -3.97
N LEU A 91 -18.42 -15.94 -2.92
CA LEU A 91 -17.78 -15.77 -1.62
C LEU A 91 -17.37 -17.11 -1.00
N CYS A 92 -18.29 -18.09 -0.98
CA CYS A 92 -17.99 -19.41 -0.42
C CYS A 92 -16.84 -20.11 -1.15
N LEU A 93 -16.81 -20.03 -2.48
CA LEU A 93 -15.72 -20.59 -3.29
C LEU A 93 -14.40 -19.90 -2.96
N HIS A 94 -14.39 -18.56 -2.95
CA HIS A 94 -13.19 -17.78 -2.62
C HIS A 94 -12.65 -18.13 -1.22
N GLU A 95 -13.51 -18.14 -0.20
CA GLU A 95 -13.10 -18.48 1.17
C GLU A 95 -12.59 -19.92 1.28
N TRP A 96 -13.22 -20.85 0.56
CA TRP A 96 -12.75 -22.23 0.53
C TRP A 96 -11.38 -22.33 -0.14
N GLU A 97 -11.19 -21.70 -1.29
CA GLU A 97 -9.91 -21.65 -2.00
C GLU A 97 -8.81 -21.07 -1.11
N GLN A 98 -9.06 -19.92 -0.48
CA GLN A 98 -8.14 -19.29 0.46
C GLN A 98 -7.78 -20.21 1.63
N ARG A 99 -8.75 -20.98 2.14
CA ARG A 99 -8.51 -21.95 3.22
C ARG A 99 -7.63 -23.09 2.74
N VAL A 100 -7.90 -23.64 1.57
CA VAL A 100 -7.10 -24.72 0.99
C VAL A 100 -5.67 -24.24 0.71
N VAL A 101 -5.51 -23.04 0.16
CA VAL A 101 -4.18 -22.45 -0.08
C VAL A 101 -3.43 -22.33 1.25
N ARG A 102 -4.03 -21.70 2.28
CA ARG A 102 -3.39 -21.56 3.60
C ARG A 102 -3.02 -22.91 4.24
N GLN A 103 -3.83 -23.95 4.06
CA GLN A 103 -3.55 -25.28 4.62
C GLN A 103 -2.45 -26.01 3.88
N LYS A 104 -2.31 -25.77 2.58
CA LYS A 104 -1.33 -26.47 1.72
C LYS A 104 -0.03 -25.68 1.54
N MET A 105 -0.04 -24.38 1.78
CA MET A 105 1.19 -23.59 1.74
C MET A 105 2.12 -24.00 2.88
N PRO A 106 3.39 -24.25 2.58
CA PRO A 106 4.39 -24.44 3.62
C PRO A 106 4.46 -23.19 4.50
N GLN A 107 4.55 -23.37 5.81
CA GLN A 107 4.67 -22.25 6.76
C GLN A 107 6.02 -21.53 6.64
N HIS A 108 7.01 -22.21 6.10
CA HIS A 108 8.33 -21.67 5.83
C HIS A 108 8.77 -22.13 4.43
N VAL A 109 9.31 -21.21 3.65
CA VAL A 109 9.89 -21.50 2.34
C VAL A 109 11.41 -21.48 2.53
N GLU A 110 12.05 -22.63 2.32
CA GLU A 110 13.49 -22.77 2.41
C GLU A 110 14.17 -22.11 1.19
N ASP A 111 15.35 -21.50 1.40
CA ASP A 111 16.12 -20.87 0.31
C ASP A 111 16.42 -21.84 -0.84
N SER A 112 16.60 -23.13 -0.53
CA SER A 112 16.75 -24.20 -1.53
C SER A 112 15.53 -24.36 -2.44
N MET A 113 14.32 -24.13 -1.90
CA MET A 113 13.08 -24.19 -2.69
C MET A 113 12.94 -22.96 -3.58
N ILE A 114 13.34 -21.80 -3.09
CA ILE A 114 13.38 -20.55 -3.87
C ILE A 114 14.33 -20.71 -5.04
N LEU A 115 15.54 -21.17 -4.77
CA LEU A 115 16.56 -21.40 -5.80
C LEU A 115 16.08 -22.39 -6.85
N ALA A 116 15.55 -23.54 -6.42
CA ALA A 116 15.03 -24.57 -7.33
C ALA A 116 13.86 -24.04 -8.18
N PHE A 117 12.96 -23.24 -7.60
CA PHE A 117 11.87 -22.62 -8.35
C PHE A 117 12.41 -21.63 -9.39
N TYR A 118 13.36 -20.78 -9.01
CA TYR A 118 13.98 -19.83 -9.91
C TYR A 118 14.67 -20.54 -11.08
N GLU A 119 15.51 -21.55 -10.81
CA GLU A 119 16.23 -22.30 -11.84
C GLU A 119 15.29 -23.02 -12.82
N ASN A 120 14.20 -23.59 -12.33
CA ASN A 120 13.22 -24.28 -13.16
C ASN A 120 12.29 -23.35 -13.95
N ASN A 121 12.24 -22.06 -13.58
CA ASN A 121 11.31 -21.09 -14.17
C ASN A 121 12.02 -19.84 -14.73
N GLN A 122 13.28 -19.91 -15.10
CA GLN A 122 14.09 -18.76 -15.54
C GLN A 122 13.42 -17.93 -16.64
N SER A 123 12.66 -18.55 -17.53
CA SER A 123 11.92 -17.84 -18.59
C SER A 123 10.91 -16.81 -18.09
N HIS A 124 10.45 -16.95 -16.84
CA HIS A 124 9.55 -15.98 -16.21
C HIS A 124 10.29 -14.78 -15.60
N PHE A 125 11.61 -14.91 -15.43
CA PHE A 125 12.47 -13.92 -14.77
C PHE A 125 13.35 -13.18 -15.78
N ILE A 126 12.81 -12.81 -16.94
CA ILE A 126 13.53 -12.04 -17.96
C ILE A 126 13.32 -10.55 -17.73
N LEU A 127 14.39 -9.78 -17.74
CA LEU A 127 14.37 -8.32 -17.62
C LEU A 127 13.80 -7.67 -18.89
N ARG A 128 12.88 -6.75 -18.71
CA ARG A 128 12.38 -5.89 -19.80
C ARG A 128 13.23 -4.64 -20.00
N ASP A 129 13.73 -4.10 -18.89
CA ASP A 129 14.59 -2.92 -18.84
C ASP A 129 15.83 -3.23 -18.00
N PRO A 130 16.97 -2.55 -18.24
CA PRO A 130 18.17 -2.73 -17.44
C PRO A 130 17.93 -2.40 -15.96
N ILE A 131 18.59 -3.19 -15.10
CA ILE A 131 18.72 -2.90 -13.66
C ILE A 131 20.19 -2.77 -13.33
N LEU A 132 20.50 -1.92 -12.36
CA LEU A 132 21.89 -1.66 -11.99
C LEU A 132 22.04 -1.42 -10.49
N LYS A 133 23.23 -1.75 -9.97
CA LYS A 133 23.75 -1.31 -8.67
C LYS A 133 24.80 -0.24 -8.90
N GLY A 134 24.89 0.73 -7.99
CA GLY A 134 25.85 1.81 -8.14
C GLY A 134 25.57 3.00 -7.25
N LEU A 135 25.98 4.17 -7.72
CA LEU A 135 25.69 5.45 -7.10
C LEU A 135 25.40 6.53 -8.12
N ILE A 136 24.63 7.51 -7.74
CA ILE A 136 24.38 8.74 -8.51
C ILE A 136 24.65 9.97 -7.64
N LEU A 137 25.32 10.96 -8.21
CA LEU A 137 25.58 12.26 -7.62
C LEU A 137 25.12 13.36 -8.57
N ILE A 138 24.42 14.35 -8.06
CA ILE A 138 24.01 15.56 -8.78
C ILE A 138 24.74 16.73 -8.13
N ILE A 139 25.67 17.34 -8.84
CA ILE A 139 26.63 18.27 -8.28
C ILE A 139 26.53 19.59 -9.07
N PRO A 140 26.42 20.75 -8.42
CA PRO A 140 26.45 22.03 -9.09
C PRO A 140 27.73 22.22 -9.90
N ASN A 141 27.62 22.80 -11.09
CA ASN A 141 28.78 23.15 -11.91
C ASN A 141 29.72 24.09 -11.13
N GLY A 142 31.01 23.83 -11.19
CA GLY A 142 32.02 24.59 -10.45
C GLY A 142 32.28 24.10 -9.01
N ALA A 143 31.70 23.01 -8.56
CA ALA A 143 32.04 22.40 -7.31
C ALA A 143 33.55 22.00 -7.29
N PRO A 144 34.23 22.12 -6.15
CA PRO A 144 35.65 21.84 -6.06
C PRO A 144 35.94 20.33 -6.08
N ASN A 145 37.19 19.97 -6.42
CA ASN A 145 37.72 18.60 -6.31
C ASN A 145 36.99 17.56 -7.20
N MET A 146 36.38 17.95 -8.30
CA MET A 146 35.70 17.03 -9.24
C MET A 146 36.62 15.92 -9.76
N ASP A 147 37.90 16.20 -10.04
CA ASP A 147 38.85 15.18 -10.49
C ASP A 147 39.11 14.11 -9.43
N LYS A 148 39.15 14.53 -8.16
CA LYS A 148 39.28 13.60 -7.03
C LYS A 148 38.00 12.76 -6.87
N LEU A 149 36.82 13.38 -7.05
CA LEU A 149 35.55 12.66 -7.03
C LEU A 149 35.51 11.60 -8.14
N ARG A 150 35.82 11.95 -9.38
CA ARG A 150 35.88 11.01 -10.51
C ARG A 150 36.75 9.80 -10.23
N LYS A 151 37.88 10.03 -9.56
CA LYS A 151 38.79 8.94 -9.17
C LYS A 151 38.17 8.03 -8.11
N TYR A 152 37.50 8.57 -7.09
CA TYR A 152 36.96 7.79 -5.98
C TYR A 152 35.69 7.03 -6.35
N VAL A 153 34.83 7.60 -7.19
CA VAL A 153 33.62 6.91 -7.66
C VAL A 153 33.90 5.69 -8.54
N THR A 154 35.12 5.55 -9.10
CA THR A 154 35.46 4.37 -9.91
C THR A 154 35.52 3.07 -9.11
N ASP A 155 35.79 3.16 -7.80
CA ASP A 155 35.86 2.01 -6.91
C ASP A 155 35.17 2.33 -5.56
N PRO A 156 33.82 2.46 -5.57
CA PRO A 156 33.07 2.82 -4.37
C PRO A 156 32.96 1.68 -3.36
N ALA A 157 33.40 0.47 -3.71
CA ALA A 157 33.40 -0.67 -2.78
C ALA A 157 34.50 -0.55 -1.71
N LYS A 158 35.52 0.31 -1.91
CA LYS A 158 36.51 0.60 -0.87
C LYS A 158 35.91 1.52 0.19
N GLU A 159 36.03 1.13 1.46
CA GLU A 159 35.51 1.88 2.60
C GLU A 159 36.03 3.34 2.63
N GLU A 160 37.28 3.54 2.37
CA GLU A 160 37.91 4.89 2.31
C GLU A 160 37.29 5.77 1.20
N ASN A 161 36.95 5.16 0.05
CA ASN A 161 36.35 5.88 -1.07
C ASN A 161 34.90 6.26 -0.76
N ILE A 162 34.12 5.30 -0.25
CA ILE A 162 32.71 5.55 0.04
C ILE A 162 32.54 6.62 1.13
N GLU A 163 33.34 6.58 2.20
CA GLU A 163 33.33 7.62 3.22
C GLU A 163 33.64 9.02 2.66
N TRP A 164 34.59 9.09 1.74
CA TRP A 164 34.96 10.37 1.14
C TRP A 164 33.84 10.84 0.19
N ILE A 165 33.26 9.94 -0.61
CA ILE A 165 32.14 10.24 -1.52
C ILE A 165 30.94 10.77 -0.73
N GLU A 166 30.58 10.13 0.38
CA GLU A 166 29.47 10.58 1.24
C GLU A 166 29.73 11.95 1.84
N LYS A 167 30.92 12.19 2.39
CA LYS A 167 31.31 13.51 2.92
C LYS A 167 31.28 14.58 1.83
N TYR A 168 31.76 14.26 0.64
CA TYR A 168 31.73 15.17 -0.50
C TYR A 168 30.30 15.44 -0.95
N ALA A 169 29.49 14.40 -1.07
CA ALA A 169 28.09 14.51 -1.47
C ALA A 169 27.29 15.36 -0.48
N TYR A 170 27.45 15.12 0.81
CA TYR A 170 26.80 15.90 1.85
C TYR A 170 27.14 17.40 1.77
N GLN A 171 28.38 17.73 1.41
CA GLN A 171 28.87 19.10 1.39
C GLN A 171 28.54 19.85 0.09
N TYR A 172 28.55 19.16 -1.05
CA TYR A 172 28.53 19.83 -2.37
C TYR A 172 27.41 19.35 -3.30
N ALA A 173 26.82 18.16 -3.10
CA ALA A 173 25.80 17.66 -4.01
C ALA A 173 24.43 18.24 -3.68
N THR A 174 23.63 18.53 -4.70
CA THR A 174 22.22 18.88 -4.59
C THR A 174 21.32 17.64 -4.48
N GLY A 175 21.86 16.48 -4.84
CA GLY A 175 21.22 15.19 -4.68
C GLY A 175 22.21 14.05 -4.84
N TYR A 176 22.06 13.01 -4.07
CA TYR A 176 22.85 11.79 -4.22
C TYR A 176 22.06 10.57 -3.75
N GLU A 177 22.45 9.43 -4.25
CA GLU A 177 21.93 8.14 -3.80
C GLU A 177 22.98 7.06 -4.02
N LEU A 178 23.19 6.26 -2.97
CA LEU A 178 24.04 5.09 -2.99
C LEU A 178 23.13 3.86 -2.98
N PHE A 179 23.18 3.06 -4.03
CA PHE A 179 22.41 1.83 -4.18
C PHE A 179 23.33 0.66 -4.52
N LEU A 180 24.35 0.48 -3.64
CA LEU A 180 25.41 -0.49 -3.84
C LEU A 180 24.93 -1.94 -3.64
N GLU A 181 23.97 -2.13 -2.74
CA GLU A 181 23.42 -3.45 -2.42
C GLU A 181 22.05 -3.68 -3.06
N GLY A 182 21.31 -2.62 -3.36
CA GLY A 182 19.98 -2.69 -3.95
C GLY A 182 19.94 -2.38 -5.43
N TRP A 183 19.08 -3.07 -6.18
CA TRP A 183 18.89 -2.85 -7.60
C TRP A 183 17.99 -1.63 -7.86
N LYS A 184 18.37 -0.81 -8.83
CA LYS A 184 17.54 0.25 -9.41
C LYS A 184 17.24 -0.04 -10.86
N THR A 185 16.02 0.23 -11.30
CA THR A 185 15.70 0.16 -12.73
C THR A 185 16.25 1.37 -13.48
N SER A 186 16.54 1.20 -14.76
CA SER A 186 16.95 2.32 -15.64
C SER A 186 15.94 3.47 -15.61
N ASP A 187 14.64 3.17 -15.56
CA ASP A 187 13.59 4.20 -15.53
C ASP A 187 13.60 5.06 -14.25
N GLN A 188 13.94 4.46 -13.09
CA GLN A 188 14.11 5.23 -11.84
C GLN A 188 15.26 6.24 -11.93
N LEU A 189 16.35 5.89 -12.63
CA LEU A 189 17.49 6.78 -12.81
C LEU A 189 17.24 7.85 -13.86
N LEU A 190 16.51 7.52 -14.94
CA LEU A 190 16.12 8.46 -15.98
C LEU A 190 15.22 9.60 -15.47
N GLN A 191 14.52 9.40 -14.36
CA GLN A 191 13.78 10.49 -13.71
C GLN A 191 14.70 11.55 -13.08
N ARG A 192 15.97 11.24 -12.91
CA ARG A 192 16.93 12.08 -12.19
C ARG A 192 18.07 12.62 -13.08
N ILE A 193 18.29 12.01 -14.22
CA ILE A 193 19.38 12.33 -15.13
C ILE A 193 18.80 12.87 -16.44
N PRO A 194 19.27 14.01 -16.96
CA PRO A 194 18.76 14.62 -18.19
C PRO A 194 19.33 13.93 -19.44
N ILE A 195 18.97 12.67 -19.66
CA ILE A 195 19.37 11.86 -20.81
C ILE A 195 18.16 11.09 -21.32
N ASP A 196 18.07 10.87 -22.63
CA ASP A 196 17.05 10.02 -23.21
C ASP A 196 17.34 8.52 -22.99
N LYS A 197 16.29 7.70 -22.94
CA LYS A 197 16.35 6.26 -22.62
C LYS A 197 17.27 5.50 -23.60
N ILE A 198 17.24 5.82 -24.87
CA ILE A 198 18.02 5.10 -25.91
C ILE A 198 19.51 5.36 -25.72
N THR A 199 19.89 6.62 -25.56
CA THR A 199 21.28 7.02 -25.30
C THR A 199 21.78 6.45 -23.97
N PHE A 200 20.96 6.48 -22.92
CA PHE A 200 21.31 5.91 -21.62
C PHE A 200 21.59 4.40 -21.71
N HIS A 201 20.69 3.62 -22.31
CA HIS A 201 20.90 2.18 -22.47
C HIS A 201 22.11 1.86 -23.38
N LYS A 202 22.42 2.71 -24.36
CA LYS A 202 23.62 2.56 -25.17
C LYS A 202 24.90 2.81 -24.34
N GLN A 203 24.90 3.84 -23.51
CA GLN A 203 26.04 4.16 -22.65
C GLN A 203 26.27 3.08 -21.59
N LEU A 204 25.20 2.54 -20.97
CA LEU A 204 25.30 1.43 -20.01
C LEU A 204 26.01 0.19 -20.58
N LYS A 205 25.97 -0.02 -21.90
CA LYS A 205 26.68 -1.14 -22.56
C LYS A 205 28.16 -0.83 -22.81
N GLN A 206 28.56 0.44 -22.77
CA GLN A 206 29.89 0.88 -23.18
C GLN A 206 30.78 1.28 -22.01
N THR A 207 30.19 1.81 -20.95
CA THR A 207 30.94 2.34 -19.81
C THR A 207 30.21 2.09 -18.50
N LYS A 208 31.00 1.95 -17.44
CA LYS A 208 30.48 1.90 -16.06
C LYS A 208 30.32 3.28 -15.42
N GLN A 209 30.92 4.32 -16.00
CA GLN A 209 30.78 5.69 -15.51
C GLN A 209 30.13 6.55 -16.61
N ILE A 210 28.99 7.13 -16.25
CA ILE A 210 28.25 8.05 -17.09
C ILE A 210 28.28 9.41 -16.43
N GLU A 211 28.83 10.40 -17.13
CA GLU A 211 28.86 11.79 -16.68
C GLU A 211 28.15 12.66 -17.69
N ILE A 212 27.18 13.43 -17.23
CA ILE A 212 26.37 14.34 -18.06
C ILE A 212 26.39 15.70 -17.36
N GLN A 213 26.46 16.76 -18.15
CA GLN A 213 26.43 18.11 -17.63
C GLN A 213 25.32 18.90 -18.34
N ASP A 214 24.53 19.59 -17.56
CA ASP A 214 23.60 20.61 -18.04
C ASP A 214 24.11 22.04 -17.67
N SER A 215 23.27 23.04 -17.80
CA SER A 215 23.63 24.43 -17.48
C SER A 215 23.87 24.68 -15.97
N ILE A 216 23.41 23.80 -15.10
CA ILE A 216 23.38 23.99 -13.63
C ILE A 216 24.22 22.92 -12.93
N ASN A 217 24.07 21.67 -13.34
CA ASN A 217 24.62 20.52 -12.63
C ASN A 217 25.44 19.60 -13.52
N THR A 218 26.35 18.90 -12.87
CA THR A 218 27.05 17.71 -13.40
C THR A 218 26.45 16.49 -12.70
N TYR A 219 25.99 15.52 -13.48
CA TYR A 219 25.41 14.26 -13.03
C TYR A 219 26.47 13.17 -13.20
N VAL A 220 26.83 12.52 -12.13
CA VAL A 220 27.82 11.43 -12.13
C VAL A 220 27.14 10.16 -11.70
N LEU A 221 26.98 9.21 -12.62
CA LEU A 221 26.48 7.87 -12.35
C LEU A 221 27.64 6.89 -12.47
N GLN A 222 27.94 6.17 -11.39
CA GLN A 222 28.84 5.03 -11.40
C GLN A 222 28.07 3.74 -11.25
N VAL A 223 28.24 2.85 -12.20
CA VAL A 223 27.65 1.52 -12.23
C VAL A 223 28.67 0.51 -11.69
N ILE A 224 28.29 -0.26 -10.69
CA ILE A 224 29.09 -1.35 -10.15
C ILE A 224 28.71 -2.65 -10.84
N ASP A 225 27.42 -2.92 -10.91
CA ASP A 225 26.83 -4.10 -11.54
C ASP A 225 25.62 -3.73 -12.37
N VAL A 226 25.41 -4.44 -13.49
CA VAL A 226 24.31 -4.18 -14.42
C VAL A 226 23.86 -5.46 -15.11
N TYR A 227 22.55 -5.65 -15.15
CA TYR A 227 21.89 -6.61 -16.03
C TYR A 227 21.09 -5.86 -17.09
N HIS A 228 21.18 -6.33 -18.32
CA HIS A 228 20.54 -5.67 -19.44
C HIS A 228 19.15 -6.23 -19.75
N ALA A 229 18.38 -5.52 -20.56
CA ALA A 229 17.14 -6.04 -21.11
C ALA A 229 17.41 -7.34 -21.88
N GLY A 230 16.64 -8.38 -21.58
CA GLY A 230 16.82 -9.73 -22.12
C GLY A 230 17.62 -10.69 -21.21
N ASP A 231 18.36 -10.19 -20.23
CA ASP A 231 19.05 -11.01 -19.25
C ASP A 231 18.04 -11.60 -18.26
N TYR A 232 18.43 -12.69 -17.59
CA TYR A 232 17.69 -13.18 -16.44
C TYR A 232 17.86 -12.25 -15.23
N LYS A 233 16.79 -12.02 -14.51
CA LYS A 233 16.85 -11.28 -13.25
C LYS A 233 17.77 -12.03 -12.28
N PRO A 234 18.70 -11.36 -11.58
CA PRO A 234 19.43 -12.04 -10.52
C PRO A 234 18.47 -12.46 -9.39
N LEU A 235 18.81 -13.53 -8.68
CA LEU A 235 17.94 -14.12 -7.66
C LEU A 235 17.51 -13.15 -6.57
N ASP A 236 18.39 -12.22 -6.20
CA ASP A 236 18.15 -11.18 -5.21
C ASP A 236 17.21 -10.04 -5.70
N TYR A 237 16.82 -10.10 -6.99
CA TYR A 237 15.86 -9.17 -7.61
C TYR A 237 14.62 -9.88 -8.19
N ALA A 238 14.63 -11.22 -8.30
CA ALA A 238 13.61 -12.02 -8.99
C ALA A 238 12.22 -12.06 -8.31
#